data_6bbc45b67fce819fd94db0a80a65f2b9
#
_entry.id   6bbc45b67fce819fd94db0a80a65f2b9
#
_cell.length_a   1.000
_cell.length_b   1.000
_cell.length_c   1.000
_cell.angle_alpha   90.00
_cell.angle_beta   90.00
_cell.angle_gamma   90.00
#
_symmetry.space_group_name_H-M   'P 1'
#
loop_
_entity.id
_entity.type
_entity.pdbx_description
1 polymer ?
#
loop_
_entity_poly.entity_id
_entity_poly.type
_entity_poly.pdbx_seq_one_letter_code
_entity_poly.pdbx_strand_id
1 'polypeptide(L)'
;MTTNRFCEITHELQHLSKLSEQCARIDPALYAKYDVKRGLRDINGKGVLVGLTEISDVCSTKMIDGKLHPADGELYYRGYNVKDIIDGTSENSHFGFEECTYLLLFGKLPARTELTEFTKMLSEYRTLPTSFVRDIIMKAPSKDMMNTLARSVLTLYSYDDLADDISLPNVLRQCLQLISLFPLLSVYGYQAYKHYHDGASLFIHPPKAEYSTAENILHILRPDSQFTPLEAKLLDTALIPVSYTHLRAHE
;
A
#
# COMPACT_ATOMS: atom_id res chain seq x y z
N MET A 1 -26.57 -14.31 15.03
CA MET A 1 -25.96 -13.82 13.78
C MET A 1 -24.45 -13.80 14.02
N THR A 2 -23.69 -14.63 13.36
CA THR A 2 -22.21 -14.57 13.42
C THR A 2 -21.80 -13.34 12.66
N THR A 3 -21.25 -12.36 13.36
CA THR A 3 -20.72 -11.14 12.76
C THR A 3 -19.68 -11.53 11.70
N ASN A 4 -19.87 -11.07 10.47
CA ASN A 4 -18.90 -11.32 9.40
C ASN A 4 -17.57 -10.67 9.80
N ARG A 5 -16.55 -11.50 10.08
CA ARG A 5 -15.22 -11.03 10.54
C ARG A 5 -14.55 -10.07 9.54
N PHE A 6 -14.92 -10.16 8.26
CA PHE A 6 -14.39 -9.27 7.21
C PHE A 6 -14.98 -7.86 7.25
N CYS A 7 -16.10 -7.65 7.94
CA CYS A 7 -16.81 -6.36 8.03
C CYS A 7 -16.74 -5.76 9.43
N GLU A 8 -15.98 -6.36 10.35
CA GLU A 8 -15.90 -5.91 11.74
C GLU A 8 -15.06 -4.63 11.86
N ILE A 9 -15.66 -3.59 12.44
CA ILE A 9 -14.96 -2.33 12.78
C ILE A 9 -14.56 -2.39 14.23
N THR A 10 -13.28 -2.70 14.47
CA THR A 10 -12.73 -2.82 15.83
C THR A 10 -12.54 -1.44 16.50
N HIS A 11 -12.33 -1.46 17.81
CA HIS A 11 -12.03 -0.24 18.57
C HIS A 11 -10.70 0.40 18.11
N GLU A 12 -9.69 -0.43 17.80
CA GLU A 12 -8.41 0.04 17.26
C GLU A 12 -8.61 0.75 15.93
N LEU A 13 -9.44 0.17 15.04
CA LEU A 13 -9.75 0.77 13.74
C LEU A 13 -10.44 2.13 13.88
N GLN A 14 -11.35 2.26 14.85
CA GLN A 14 -11.98 3.55 15.17
C GLN A 14 -10.97 4.59 15.68
N HIS A 15 -9.99 4.17 16.50
CA HIS A 15 -8.90 5.04 16.93
C HIS A 15 -8.03 5.49 15.75
N LEU A 16 -7.62 4.56 14.89
CA LEU A 16 -6.83 4.85 13.70
C LEU A 16 -7.56 5.75 12.69
N SER A 17 -8.88 5.58 12.54
CA SER A 17 -9.68 6.46 11.68
C SER A 17 -9.65 7.92 12.14
N LYS A 18 -9.66 8.18 13.45
CA LYS A 18 -9.52 9.54 13.99
C LYS A 18 -8.15 10.14 13.70
N LEU A 19 -7.09 9.34 13.78
CA LEU A 19 -5.74 9.80 13.42
C LEU A 19 -5.68 10.14 11.92
N SER A 20 -6.24 9.30 11.07
CA SER A 20 -6.33 9.54 9.62
C SER A 20 -7.12 10.83 9.32
N GLU A 21 -8.25 11.06 9.98
CA GLU A 21 -9.02 12.30 9.84
C GLU A 21 -8.21 13.55 10.21
N GLN A 22 -7.42 13.48 11.27
CA GLN A 22 -6.58 14.60 11.70
C GLN A 22 -5.49 14.94 10.68
N CYS A 23 -4.83 13.93 10.12
CA CYS A 23 -3.77 14.14 9.13
C CYS A 23 -4.27 14.46 7.72
N ALA A 24 -5.55 14.25 7.43
CA ALA A 24 -6.12 14.52 6.10
C ALA A 24 -6.61 15.97 5.92
N ARG A 25 -6.57 16.80 6.96
CA ARG A 25 -7.04 18.18 6.89
C ARG A 25 -5.97 19.08 6.24
N ILE A 26 -6.32 19.65 5.08
CA ILE A 26 -5.49 20.65 4.40
C ILE A 26 -6.07 22.04 4.74
N ASP A 27 -5.20 22.97 5.14
CA ASP A 27 -5.61 24.34 5.40
C ASP A 27 -6.18 24.98 4.12
N PRO A 28 -7.46 25.44 4.10
CA PRO A 28 -8.05 26.08 2.94
C PRO A 28 -7.26 27.31 2.42
N ALA A 29 -6.53 27.99 3.28
CA ALA A 29 -5.69 29.12 2.88
C ALA A 29 -4.59 28.73 1.89
N LEU A 30 -4.14 27.46 1.90
CA LEU A 30 -3.11 26.96 0.99
C LEU A 30 -3.58 26.95 -0.47
N TYR A 31 -4.87 26.73 -0.72
CA TYR A 31 -5.41 26.79 -2.09
C TYR A 31 -5.28 28.18 -2.71
N ALA A 32 -5.55 29.23 -1.93
CA ALA A 32 -5.34 30.61 -2.39
C ALA A 32 -3.85 30.96 -2.49
N LYS A 33 -3.04 30.51 -1.52
CA LYS A 33 -1.60 30.76 -1.47
C LYS A 33 -0.85 30.19 -2.68
N TYR A 34 -1.25 29.00 -3.13
CA TYR A 34 -0.58 28.31 -4.25
C TYR A 34 -1.32 28.46 -5.58
N ASP A 35 -2.37 29.31 -5.64
CA ASP A 35 -3.15 29.56 -6.86
C ASP A 35 -3.60 28.26 -7.56
N VAL A 36 -4.19 27.35 -6.77
CA VAL A 36 -4.65 26.05 -7.28
C VAL A 36 -5.70 26.23 -8.36
N LYS A 37 -5.44 25.75 -9.56
CA LYS A 37 -6.31 25.89 -10.74
C LYS A 37 -7.24 24.69 -10.89
N ARG A 38 -8.32 24.92 -11.66
CA ARG A 38 -9.18 23.82 -12.15
C ARG A 38 -8.74 23.44 -13.56
N GLY A 39 -8.38 22.19 -13.78
CA GLY A 39 -7.90 21.70 -15.06
C GLY A 39 -6.42 21.35 -15.05
N LEU A 40 -5.94 20.72 -16.12
CA LEU A 40 -4.63 20.07 -16.15
C LEU A 40 -3.50 20.92 -16.77
N ARG A 41 -3.86 21.99 -17.49
CA ARG A 41 -2.88 22.85 -18.17
C ARG A 41 -3.30 24.31 -18.14
N ASP A 42 -2.31 25.17 -18.02
CA ASP A 42 -2.44 26.62 -18.18
C ASP A 42 -2.42 27.00 -19.67
N ILE A 43 -2.79 28.24 -19.96
CA ILE A 43 -2.85 28.81 -21.34
C ILE A 43 -1.51 28.72 -22.07
N ASN A 44 -0.39 28.74 -21.33
CA ASN A 44 0.98 28.62 -21.85
C ASN A 44 1.43 27.15 -22.06
N GLY A 45 0.53 26.17 -21.88
CA GLY A 45 0.80 24.74 -22.01
C GLY A 45 1.51 24.08 -20.82
N LYS A 46 1.88 24.84 -19.77
CA LYS A 46 2.43 24.27 -18.54
C LYS A 46 1.36 23.51 -17.78
N GLY A 47 1.77 22.48 -17.06
CA GLY A 47 0.93 21.82 -16.07
C GLY A 47 0.46 22.83 -15.01
N VAL A 48 -0.77 22.69 -14.54
CA VAL A 48 -1.32 23.52 -13.48
C VAL A 48 -1.46 22.73 -12.19
N LEU A 49 -1.36 23.43 -11.06
CA LEU A 49 -1.59 22.83 -9.75
C LEU A 49 -3.11 22.65 -9.57
N VAL A 50 -3.57 21.40 -9.64
CA VAL A 50 -5.01 21.05 -9.57
C VAL A 50 -5.44 20.58 -8.19
N GLY A 51 -4.51 20.34 -7.27
CA GLY A 51 -4.78 19.90 -5.91
C GLY A 51 -3.58 20.10 -4.99
N LEU A 52 -3.80 19.86 -3.71
CA LEU A 52 -2.76 19.87 -2.69
C LEU A 52 -2.74 18.51 -2.00
N THR A 53 -1.55 18.02 -1.71
CA THR A 53 -1.31 16.82 -0.92
C THR A 53 -0.21 17.07 0.10
N GLU A 54 -0.36 16.49 1.29
CA GLU A 54 0.69 16.47 2.32
C GLU A 54 1.29 15.06 2.46
N ILE A 55 0.89 14.11 1.59
CA ILE A 55 1.27 12.70 1.71
C ILE A 55 2.68 12.49 1.17
N SER A 56 2.97 13.01 -0.03
CA SER A 56 4.30 12.86 -0.63
C SER A 56 4.70 14.08 -1.42
N ASP A 57 6.01 14.26 -1.57
CA ASP A 57 6.61 15.26 -2.44
C ASP A 57 7.79 14.67 -3.20
N VAL A 58 7.86 14.96 -4.51
CA VAL A 58 8.97 14.55 -5.38
C VAL A 58 9.63 15.82 -5.91
N CYS A 59 10.83 16.09 -5.44
CA CYS A 59 11.59 17.28 -5.80
C CYS A 59 12.73 16.90 -6.77
N SER A 60 12.75 17.51 -7.95
CA SER A 60 13.85 17.39 -8.93
C SER A 60 14.44 18.73 -9.33
N THR A 61 13.96 19.82 -8.71
CA THR A 61 14.41 21.18 -8.97
C THR A 61 14.48 21.96 -7.66
N LYS A 62 15.45 22.88 -7.57
CA LYS A 62 15.58 23.80 -6.44
C LYS A 62 15.52 25.24 -6.94
N MET A 63 14.89 26.10 -6.16
CA MET A 63 14.85 27.55 -6.45
C MET A 63 16.15 28.19 -5.93
N ILE A 64 16.97 28.72 -6.86
CA ILE A 64 18.21 29.48 -6.53
C ILE A 64 18.08 30.84 -7.22
N ASP A 65 18.21 31.92 -6.47
CA ASP A 65 18.11 33.30 -6.95
C ASP A 65 16.86 33.59 -7.82
N GLY A 66 15.71 33.02 -7.41
CA GLY A 66 14.44 33.21 -8.11
C GLY A 66 14.31 32.42 -9.43
N LYS A 67 15.25 31.51 -9.74
CA LYS A 67 15.20 30.63 -10.91
C LYS A 67 15.23 29.19 -10.50
N LEU A 68 14.49 28.35 -11.24
CA LEU A 68 14.48 26.90 -11.05
C LEU A 68 15.75 26.29 -11.66
N HIS A 69 16.51 25.59 -10.85
CA HIS A 69 17.67 24.81 -11.27
C HIS A 69 17.40 23.31 -11.08
N PRO A 70 17.87 22.45 -11.99
CA PRO A 70 17.84 21.01 -11.78
C PRO A 70 18.59 20.64 -10.49
N ALA A 71 18.05 19.69 -9.73
CA ALA A 71 18.66 19.12 -8.54
C ALA A 71 18.52 17.60 -8.56
N ASP A 72 19.27 16.93 -7.69
CA ASP A 72 19.07 15.49 -7.49
C ASP A 72 17.64 15.21 -7.05
N GLY A 73 17.06 14.10 -7.55
CA GLY A 73 15.73 13.69 -7.19
C GLY A 73 15.63 13.32 -5.70
N GLU A 74 14.68 13.93 -5.01
CA GLU A 74 14.38 13.65 -3.61
C GLU A 74 12.91 13.25 -3.49
N LEU A 75 12.64 12.22 -2.70
CA LEU A 75 11.28 11.74 -2.40
C LEU A 75 11.04 11.90 -0.90
N TYR A 76 9.92 12.53 -0.57
CA TYR A 76 9.49 12.75 0.81
C TYR A 76 8.12 12.10 1.03
N TYR A 77 7.95 11.44 2.17
CA TYR A 77 6.69 10.94 2.67
C TYR A 77 6.33 11.65 3.98
N ARG A 78 5.21 12.37 4.00
CA ARG A 78 4.78 13.16 5.16
C ARG A 78 5.90 14.06 5.74
N GLY A 79 6.76 14.59 4.86
CA GLY A 79 7.88 15.46 5.24
C GLY A 79 9.18 14.72 5.61
N TYR A 80 9.18 13.40 5.70
CA TYR A 80 10.40 12.61 5.91
C TYR A 80 11.04 12.22 4.59
N ASN A 81 12.35 12.40 4.46
CA ASN A 81 13.08 11.89 3.30
C ASN A 81 13.06 10.36 3.31
N VAL A 82 12.74 9.75 2.18
CA VAL A 82 12.67 8.28 2.06
C VAL A 82 13.99 7.61 2.38
N LYS A 83 15.14 8.25 2.10
CA LYS A 83 16.45 7.74 2.49
C LYS A 83 16.59 7.62 4.01
N ASP A 84 16.14 8.63 4.76
CA ASP A 84 16.20 8.62 6.22
C ASP A 84 15.29 7.52 6.81
N ILE A 85 14.13 7.28 6.18
CA ILE A 85 13.25 6.18 6.57
C ILE A 85 13.97 4.84 6.37
N ILE A 86 14.59 4.61 5.22
CA ILE A 86 15.32 3.37 4.90
C ILE A 86 16.51 3.17 5.84
N ASP A 87 17.29 4.21 6.09
CA ASP A 87 18.45 4.15 6.99
C ASP A 87 18.01 3.83 8.41
N GLY A 88 16.95 4.48 8.91
CA GLY A 88 16.36 4.22 10.22
C GLY A 88 15.90 2.76 10.41
N THR A 89 15.26 2.18 9.38
CA THR A 89 14.84 0.75 9.45
C THR A 89 16.03 -0.21 9.41
N SER A 90 17.12 0.19 8.76
CA SER A 90 18.35 -0.61 8.68
C SER A 90 19.11 -0.60 10.00
N GLU A 91 19.26 0.54 10.64
CA GLU A 91 19.91 0.70 11.94
C GLU A 91 19.17 -0.04 13.06
N ASN A 92 17.84 0.00 13.05
CA ASN A 92 16.99 -0.62 14.07
C ASN A 92 16.66 -2.09 13.77
N SER A 93 17.17 -2.67 12.68
CA SER A 93 17.01 -4.07 12.30
C SER A 93 15.55 -4.54 12.22
N HIS A 94 14.65 -3.68 11.76
CA HIS A 94 13.24 -4.04 11.54
C HIS A 94 12.83 -3.83 10.06
N PHE A 95 11.66 -4.36 9.69
CA PHE A 95 11.07 -4.16 8.36
C PHE A 95 10.38 -2.81 8.28
N GLY A 96 10.56 -2.10 7.17
CA GLY A 96 10.14 -0.71 7.02
C GLY A 96 8.86 -0.52 6.22
N PHE A 97 8.39 -1.53 5.48
CA PHE A 97 7.17 -1.38 4.68
C PHE A 97 5.93 -1.07 5.54
N GLU A 98 5.74 -1.79 6.64
CA GLU A 98 4.62 -1.57 7.56
C GLU A 98 4.74 -0.22 8.26
N GLU A 99 5.95 0.20 8.65
CA GLU A 99 6.19 1.52 9.24
C GLU A 99 5.89 2.66 8.25
N CYS A 100 6.34 2.51 7.01
CA CYS A 100 6.05 3.44 5.92
C CYS A 100 4.54 3.51 5.61
N THR A 101 3.86 2.36 5.60
CA THR A 101 2.40 2.29 5.43
C THR A 101 1.69 3.05 6.55
N TYR A 102 2.12 2.88 7.80
CA TYR A 102 1.59 3.62 8.94
C TYR A 102 1.80 5.13 8.78
N LEU A 103 3.02 5.55 8.42
CA LEU A 103 3.34 6.96 8.18
C LEU A 103 2.45 7.58 7.11
N LEU A 104 2.28 6.91 5.98
CA LEU A 104 1.46 7.41 4.87
C LEU A 104 -0.02 7.56 5.26
N LEU A 105 -0.58 6.59 5.98
CA LEU A 105 -1.98 6.58 6.39
C LEU A 105 -2.29 7.54 7.55
N PHE A 106 -1.37 7.67 8.52
CA PHE A 106 -1.64 8.37 9.78
C PHE A 106 -0.79 9.64 10.00
N GLY A 107 0.11 9.97 9.06
CA GLY A 107 0.85 11.23 9.05
C GLY A 107 1.98 11.33 10.08
N LYS A 108 2.27 10.27 10.83
CA LYS A 108 3.36 10.21 11.83
C LYS A 108 4.06 8.86 11.80
N LEU A 109 5.33 8.83 12.21
CA LEU A 109 6.02 7.57 12.48
C LEU A 109 5.43 6.92 13.74
N PRO A 110 5.21 5.59 13.73
CA PRO A 110 4.67 4.89 14.88
C PRO A 110 5.70 4.74 16.00
N ALA A 111 5.25 4.76 17.25
CA ALA A 111 6.04 4.23 18.34
C ALA A 111 6.16 2.69 18.19
N ARG A 112 7.16 2.07 18.84
CA ARG A 112 7.41 0.63 18.71
C ARG A 112 6.20 -0.24 19.06
N THR A 113 5.42 0.16 20.06
CA THR A 113 4.17 -0.52 20.44
C THR A 113 3.09 -0.37 19.38
N GLU A 114 2.90 0.85 18.85
CA GLU A 114 1.96 1.13 17.76
C GLU A 114 2.30 0.33 16.49
N LEU A 115 3.58 0.25 16.14
CA LEU A 115 4.03 -0.55 14.99
C LEU A 115 3.74 -2.04 15.18
N THR A 116 3.99 -2.58 16.39
CA THR A 116 3.72 -3.98 16.68
C THR A 116 2.23 -4.30 16.56
N GLU A 117 1.36 -3.46 17.13
CA GLU A 117 -0.10 -3.62 17.04
C GLU A 117 -0.60 -3.49 15.61
N PHE A 118 -0.07 -2.53 14.85
CA PHE A 118 -0.41 -2.33 13.45
C PHE A 118 0.01 -3.51 12.56
N THR A 119 1.24 -4.01 12.72
CA THR A 119 1.72 -5.20 11.99
C THR A 119 0.88 -6.43 12.30
N LYS A 120 0.49 -6.61 13.56
CA LYS A 120 -0.42 -7.67 13.97
C LYS A 120 -1.78 -7.54 13.28
N MET A 121 -2.37 -6.34 13.26
CA MET A 121 -3.64 -6.06 12.56
C MET A 121 -3.55 -6.40 11.07
N LEU A 122 -2.49 -5.98 10.38
CA LEU A 122 -2.27 -6.33 8.97
C LEU A 122 -2.16 -7.84 8.77
N SER A 123 -1.52 -8.56 9.69
CA SER A 123 -1.41 -10.02 9.60
C SER A 123 -2.76 -10.72 9.76
N GLU A 124 -3.65 -10.20 10.60
CA GLU A 124 -5.02 -10.71 10.79
C GLU A 124 -5.88 -10.51 9.54
N TYR A 125 -5.70 -9.41 8.81
CA TYR A 125 -6.36 -9.16 7.53
C TYR A 125 -5.80 -9.97 6.35
N ARG A 126 -4.66 -10.62 6.51
CA ARG A 126 -3.97 -11.42 5.47
C ARG A 126 -4.65 -12.79 5.28
N THR A 127 -5.97 -12.80 5.18
CA THR A 127 -6.76 -14.03 5.05
C THR A 127 -7.83 -13.87 3.97
N LEU A 128 -7.79 -14.72 2.95
CA LEU A 128 -8.80 -14.77 1.90
C LEU A 128 -10.00 -15.60 2.32
N PRO A 129 -11.20 -15.33 1.79
CA PRO A 129 -12.38 -16.18 2.01
C PRO A 129 -12.12 -17.64 1.63
N THR A 130 -12.82 -18.57 2.27
CA THR A 130 -12.70 -20.00 2.00
C THR A 130 -12.89 -20.30 0.51
N SER A 131 -11.99 -21.08 -0.04
CA SER A 131 -11.98 -21.50 -1.46
C SER A 131 -11.75 -20.36 -2.48
N PHE A 132 -11.52 -19.12 -2.06
CA PHE A 132 -11.33 -17.96 -2.96
C PHE A 132 -10.23 -18.22 -4.00
N VAL A 133 -9.08 -18.70 -3.58
CA VAL A 133 -7.94 -19.00 -4.49
C VAL A 133 -8.38 -20.00 -5.56
N ARG A 134 -9.01 -21.11 -5.17
CA ARG A 134 -9.46 -22.17 -6.08
C ARG A 134 -10.52 -21.68 -7.05
N ASP A 135 -11.55 -21.01 -6.54
CA ASP A 135 -12.78 -20.74 -7.30
C ASP A 135 -12.70 -19.43 -8.11
N ILE A 136 -11.87 -18.49 -7.70
CA ILE A 136 -11.75 -17.16 -8.34
C ILE A 136 -10.44 -17.03 -9.12
N ILE A 137 -9.30 -17.30 -8.47
CA ILE A 137 -7.99 -17.08 -9.09
C ILE A 137 -7.67 -18.22 -10.06
N MET A 138 -7.79 -19.46 -9.60
CA MET A 138 -7.38 -20.66 -10.34
C MET A 138 -8.37 -21.10 -11.42
N LYS A 139 -9.68 -20.92 -11.20
CA LYS A 139 -10.72 -21.42 -12.10
C LYS A 139 -10.76 -20.69 -13.45
N ALA A 140 -10.34 -19.44 -13.50
CA ALA A 140 -10.30 -18.63 -14.72
C ALA A 140 -8.99 -17.82 -14.77
N PRO A 141 -7.84 -18.48 -14.97
CA PRO A 141 -6.55 -17.79 -15.06
C PRO A 141 -6.54 -16.86 -16.25
N SER A 142 -6.01 -15.65 -16.07
CA SER A 142 -5.84 -14.68 -17.15
C SER A 142 -4.38 -14.56 -17.53
N LYS A 143 -4.12 -14.29 -18.81
CA LYS A 143 -2.77 -13.88 -19.28
C LYS A 143 -2.41 -12.48 -18.81
N ASP A 144 -3.42 -11.67 -18.47
CA ASP A 144 -3.26 -10.33 -17.93
C ASP A 144 -3.37 -10.37 -16.41
N MET A 145 -2.25 -10.13 -15.74
CA MET A 145 -2.16 -10.11 -14.26
C MET A 145 -2.98 -8.98 -13.65
N MET A 146 -3.08 -7.83 -14.31
CA MET A 146 -3.92 -6.71 -13.82
C MET A 146 -5.40 -7.08 -13.86
N ASN A 147 -5.84 -7.82 -14.90
CA ASN A 147 -7.18 -8.37 -14.95
C ASN A 147 -7.45 -9.35 -13.78
N THR A 148 -6.48 -10.22 -13.47
CA THR A 148 -6.60 -11.14 -12.33
C THR A 148 -6.76 -10.39 -11.02
N LEU A 149 -5.96 -9.34 -10.78
CA LEU A 149 -6.06 -8.50 -9.58
C LEU A 149 -7.40 -7.76 -9.52
N ALA A 150 -7.78 -7.06 -10.58
CA ALA A 150 -9.03 -6.30 -10.64
C ALA A 150 -10.25 -7.18 -10.38
N ARG A 151 -10.31 -8.36 -11.01
CA ARG A 151 -11.39 -9.34 -10.81
C ARG A 151 -11.40 -9.87 -9.37
N SER A 152 -10.24 -10.12 -8.79
CA SER A 152 -10.14 -10.59 -7.40
C SER A 152 -10.67 -9.54 -6.43
N VAL A 153 -10.32 -8.26 -6.62
CA VAL A 153 -10.82 -7.15 -5.80
C VAL A 153 -12.34 -6.99 -5.97
N LEU A 154 -12.86 -7.02 -7.22
CA LEU A 154 -14.28 -6.94 -7.48
C LEU A 154 -15.05 -8.11 -6.87
N THR A 155 -14.44 -9.30 -6.81
CA THR A 155 -15.09 -10.46 -6.17
C THR A 155 -15.07 -10.34 -4.65
N LEU A 156 -14.01 -9.76 -4.05
CA LEU A 156 -13.97 -9.50 -2.60
C LEU A 156 -15.10 -8.58 -2.14
N TYR A 157 -15.55 -7.65 -2.99
CA TYR A 157 -16.74 -6.83 -2.74
C TYR A 157 -17.97 -7.68 -2.33
N SER A 158 -18.18 -8.83 -2.98
CA SER A 158 -19.31 -9.72 -2.68
C SER A 158 -19.23 -10.42 -1.33
N TYR A 159 -18.09 -10.37 -0.65
CA TYR A 159 -17.88 -10.91 0.69
C TYR A 159 -17.91 -9.85 1.79
N ASP A 160 -18.06 -8.57 1.42
CA ASP A 160 -18.06 -7.44 2.34
C ASP A 160 -19.48 -6.88 2.46
N ASP A 161 -20.17 -7.19 3.56
CA ASP A 161 -21.55 -6.72 3.82
C ASP A 161 -21.63 -5.18 3.99
N LEU A 162 -20.49 -4.52 4.21
CA LEU A 162 -20.38 -3.08 4.35
C LEU A 162 -19.64 -2.43 3.16
N ALA A 163 -19.64 -3.07 1.99
CA ALA A 163 -18.88 -2.61 0.83
C ALA A 163 -19.22 -1.17 0.40
N ASP A 164 -20.50 -0.78 0.53
CA ASP A 164 -21.01 0.55 0.13
C ASP A 164 -21.00 1.59 1.27
N ASP A 165 -20.57 1.22 2.48
CA ASP A 165 -20.42 2.17 3.58
C ASP A 165 -19.15 3.00 3.40
N ILE A 166 -19.34 4.30 3.10
CA ILE A 166 -18.27 5.28 2.88
C ILE A 166 -17.81 5.97 4.17
N SER A 167 -18.22 5.49 5.34
CA SER A 167 -17.71 6.01 6.60
C SER A 167 -16.18 5.82 6.70
N LEU A 168 -15.48 6.80 7.29
CA LEU A 168 -14.03 6.76 7.37
C LEU A 168 -13.48 5.49 8.06
N PRO A 169 -14.07 4.99 9.16
CA PRO A 169 -13.62 3.72 9.75
C PRO A 169 -13.75 2.54 8.79
N ASN A 170 -14.84 2.46 8.01
CA ASN A 170 -15.03 1.37 7.07
C ASN A 170 -14.08 1.47 5.86
N VAL A 171 -13.91 2.66 5.30
CA VAL A 171 -12.94 2.89 4.21
C VAL A 171 -11.53 2.54 4.67
N LEU A 172 -11.12 2.94 5.87
CA LEU A 172 -9.83 2.56 6.43
C LEU A 172 -9.68 1.03 6.58
N ARG A 173 -10.73 0.35 7.11
CA ARG A 173 -10.76 -1.11 7.18
C ARG A 173 -10.53 -1.75 5.81
N GLN A 174 -11.26 -1.30 4.79
CA GLN A 174 -11.11 -1.80 3.41
C GLN A 174 -9.70 -1.55 2.86
N CYS A 175 -9.13 -0.37 3.09
CA CYS A 175 -7.76 -0.06 2.69
C CYS A 175 -6.75 -1.02 3.35
N LEU A 176 -6.84 -1.23 4.66
CA LEU A 176 -5.94 -2.13 5.38
C LEU A 176 -6.08 -3.59 4.92
N GLN A 177 -7.29 -4.04 4.65
CA GLN A 177 -7.54 -5.37 4.07
C GLN A 177 -6.88 -5.48 2.69
N LEU A 178 -7.08 -4.51 1.81
CA LEU A 178 -6.47 -4.55 0.48
C LEU A 178 -4.94 -4.51 0.56
N ILE A 179 -4.34 -3.65 1.38
CA ILE A 179 -2.89 -3.62 1.59
C ILE A 179 -2.37 -4.99 2.01
N SER A 180 -3.09 -5.67 2.90
CA SER A 180 -2.73 -7.01 3.38
C SER A 180 -2.94 -8.12 2.36
N LEU A 181 -3.96 -8.00 1.50
CA LEU A 181 -4.36 -9.04 0.54
C LEU A 181 -3.66 -8.94 -0.82
N PHE A 182 -3.29 -7.73 -1.27
CA PHE A 182 -2.66 -7.55 -2.58
C PHE A 182 -1.42 -8.42 -2.80
N PRO A 183 -0.50 -8.60 -1.83
CA PRO A 183 0.62 -9.52 -1.96
C PRO A 183 0.16 -10.96 -2.25
N LEU A 184 -0.87 -11.45 -1.55
CA LEU A 184 -1.41 -12.79 -1.77
C LEU A 184 -2.06 -12.92 -3.15
N LEU A 185 -2.91 -11.95 -3.52
CA LEU A 185 -3.61 -11.95 -4.80
C LEU A 185 -2.61 -11.90 -5.96
N SER A 186 -1.54 -11.10 -5.84
CA SER A 186 -0.50 -10.98 -6.84
C SER A 186 0.26 -12.29 -7.01
N VAL A 187 0.71 -12.91 -5.92
CA VAL A 187 1.49 -14.14 -5.98
C VAL A 187 0.64 -15.32 -6.43
N TYR A 188 -0.57 -15.47 -5.89
CA TYR A 188 -1.45 -16.57 -6.32
C TYR A 188 -1.90 -16.42 -7.76
N GLY A 189 -2.16 -15.19 -8.22
CA GLY A 189 -2.42 -14.91 -9.62
C GLY A 189 -1.23 -15.28 -10.51
N TYR A 190 -0.01 -14.95 -10.08
CA TYR A 190 1.21 -15.32 -10.79
C TYR A 190 1.42 -16.83 -10.83
N GLN A 191 1.19 -17.55 -9.73
CA GLN A 191 1.29 -19.01 -9.71
C GLN A 191 0.26 -19.67 -10.63
N ALA A 192 -0.96 -19.15 -10.66
CA ALA A 192 -1.98 -19.61 -11.61
C ALA A 192 -1.53 -19.35 -13.07
N TYR A 193 -1.02 -18.15 -13.37
CA TYR A 193 -0.47 -17.82 -14.70
C TYR A 193 0.64 -18.80 -15.10
N LYS A 194 1.64 -18.99 -14.25
CA LYS A 194 2.77 -19.90 -14.50
C LYS A 194 2.30 -21.33 -14.75
N HIS A 195 1.32 -21.80 -13.98
CA HIS A 195 0.80 -23.16 -14.12
C HIS A 195 0.04 -23.35 -15.44
N TYR A 196 -0.90 -22.46 -15.77
CA TYR A 196 -1.80 -22.64 -16.90
C TYR A 196 -1.21 -22.18 -18.24
N HIS A 197 -0.29 -21.25 -18.24
CA HIS A 197 0.26 -20.68 -19.49
C HIS A 197 1.70 -21.11 -19.77
N ASP A 198 2.51 -21.33 -18.72
CA ASP A 198 3.90 -21.73 -18.88
C ASP A 198 4.13 -23.23 -18.57
N GLY A 199 3.08 -23.97 -18.15
CA GLY A 199 3.18 -25.38 -17.80
C GLY A 199 4.00 -25.69 -16.55
N ALA A 200 4.23 -24.69 -15.69
CA ALA A 200 4.97 -24.87 -14.45
C ALA A 200 4.13 -25.63 -13.40
N SER A 201 4.80 -26.24 -12.43
CA SER A 201 4.13 -26.84 -11.27
C SER A 201 3.42 -25.77 -10.46
N LEU A 202 2.25 -26.11 -9.92
CA LEU A 202 1.48 -25.21 -9.08
C LEU A 202 1.89 -25.32 -7.62
N PHE A 203 2.23 -24.18 -7.02
CA PHE A 203 2.53 -24.07 -5.60
C PHE A 203 1.60 -23.03 -4.96
N ILE A 204 0.92 -23.40 -3.89
CA ILE A 204 0.04 -22.52 -3.12
C ILE A 204 0.42 -22.66 -1.64
N HIS A 205 1.24 -21.76 -1.15
CA HIS A 205 1.62 -21.71 0.25
C HIS A 205 0.74 -20.71 1.01
N PRO A 206 0.23 -21.06 2.20
CA PRO A 206 -0.47 -20.11 3.05
C PRO A 206 0.51 -19.06 3.62
N PRO A 207 0.07 -17.83 3.84
CA PRO A 207 0.90 -16.82 4.51
C PRO A 207 1.10 -17.21 5.98
N LYS A 208 2.16 -16.71 6.57
CA LYS A 208 2.46 -16.85 8.00
C LYS A 208 2.20 -15.55 8.74
N ALA A 209 1.54 -15.65 9.90
CA ALA A 209 1.18 -14.48 10.70
C ALA A 209 2.40 -13.75 11.29
N GLU A 210 3.46 -14.50 11.60
CA GLU A 210 4.70 -13.98 12.17
C GLU A 210 5.62 -13.28 11.17
N TYR A 211 5.34 -13.41 9.86
CA TYR A 211 6.16 -12.81 8.81
C TYR A 211 5.67 -11.41 8.43
N SER A 212 6.62 -10.51 8.15
CA SER A 212 6.38 -9.23 7.49
C SER A 212 5.76 -9.42 6.09
N THR A 213 5.32 -8.34 5.48
CA THR A 213 4.82 -8.37 4.10
C THR A 213 5.87 -8.86 3.10
N ALA A 214 7.11 -8.38 3.21
CA ALA A 214 8.21 -8.81 2.33
C ALA A 214 8.55 -10.29 2.50
N GLU A 215 8.65 -10.77 3.74
CA GLU A 215 8.88 -12.19 4.04
C GLU A 215 7.75 -13.08 3.51
N ASN A 216 6.51 -12.66 3.68
CA ASN A 216 5.36 -13.41 3.16
C ASN A 216 5.36 -13.48 1.64
N ILE A 217 5.68 -12.40 0.93
CA ILE A 217 5.80 -12.42 -0.54
C ILE A 217 6.81 -13.50 -0.96
N LEU A 218 8.00 -13.53 -0.36
CA LEU A 218 9.02 -14.52 -0.70
C LEU A 218 8.60 -15.94 -0.31
N HIS A 219 8.02 -16.10 0.87
CA HIS A 219 7.53 -17.39 1.38
C HIS A 219 6.48 -18.02 0.46
N ILE A 220 5.50 -17.25 0.02
CA ILE A 220 4.40 -17.78 -0.82
C ILE A 220 4.78 -17.89 -2.30
N LEU A 221 5.78 -17.11 -2.76
CA LEU A 221 6.23 -17.10 -4.15
C LEU A 221 7.11 -18.30 -4.50
N ARG A 222 7.99 -18.70 -3.57
CA ARG A 222 9.00 -19.72 -3.83
C ARG A 222 8.47 -21.13 -3.61
N PRO A 223 8.80 -22.09 -4.50
CA PRO A 223 8.31 -23.46 -4.40
C PRO A 223 8.68 -24.15 -3.09
N ASP A 224 9.86 -23.85 -2.55
CA ASP A 224 10.39 -24.41 -1.30
C ASP A 224 10.10 -23.53 -0.08
N SER A 225 9.45 -22.39 -0.26
CA SER A 225 9.16 -21.39 0.78
C SER A 225 10.42 -20.87 1.51
N GLN A 226 11.63 -21.04 0.91
CA GLN A 226 12.87 -20.62 1.53
C GLN A 226 13.32 -19.26 1.03
N PHE A 227 13.84 -18.44 1.93
CA PHE A 227 14.47 -17.16 1.64
C PHE A 227 15.51 -16.82 2.72
N THR A 228 16.45 -15.97 2.36
CA THR A 228 17.44 -15.46 3.32
C THR A 228 16.95 -14.14 3.94
N PRO A 229 17.44 -13.80 5.15
CA PRO A 229 17.12 -12.49 5.75
C PRO A 229 17.50 -11.30 4.86
N LEU A 230 18.60 -11.44 4.10
CA LEU A 230 19.03 -10.39 3.16
C LEU A 230 18.02 -10.19 2.02
N GLU A 231 17.50 -11.27 1.43
CA GLU A 231 16.50 -11.18 0.38
C GLU A 231 15.20 -10.52 0.87
N ALA A 232 14.77 -10.90 2.08
CA ALA A 232 13.60 -10.27 2.72
C ALA A 232 13.83 -8.77 2.95
N LYS A 233 15.00 -8.38 3.46
CA LYS A 233 15.35 -6.97 3.68
C LYS A 233 15.47 -6.18 2.39
N LEU A 234 16.04 -6.76 1.33
CA LEU A 234 16.11 -6.13 0.01
C LEU A 234 14.72 -5.87 -0.57
N LEU A 235 13.83 -6.85 -0.49
CA LEU A 235 12.45 -6.70 -0.97
C LEU A 235 11.70 -5.64 -0.15
N ASP A 236 11.79 -5.69 1.17
CA ASP A 236 11.21 -4.70 2.08
C ASP A 236 11.66 -3.28 1.73
N THR A 237 12.98 -3.08 1.60
CA THR A 237 13.56 -1.80 1.20
C THR A 237 13.05 -1.32 -0.16
N ALA A 238 12.87 -2.23 -1.12
CA ALA A 238 12.33 -1.88 -2.44
C ALA A 238 10.83 -1.50 -2.39
N LEU A 239 10.06 -2.07 -1.47
CA LEU A 239 8.63 -1.75 -1.31
C LEU A 239 8.40 -0.34 -0.77
N ILE A 240 9.31 0.22 0.04
CA ILE A 240 9.16 1.55 0.63
C ILE A 240 9.00 2.65 -0.43
N PRO A 241 9.94 2.87 -1.38
CA PRO A 241 9.82 3.95 -2.35
C PRO A 241 8.69 3.76 -3.36
N VAL A 242 8.28 2.52 -3.65
CA VAL A 242 7.17 2.27 -4.58
C VAL A 242 5.80 2.45 -3.94
N SER A 243 5.70 2.58 -2.63
CA SER A 243 4.42 2.69 -1.91
C SER A 243 3.54 3.85 -2.38
N TYR A 244 4.13 4.92 -2.92
CA TYR A 244 3.39 6.10 -3.39
C TYR A 244 3.88 6.72 -4.71
N THR A 245 5.00 6.28 -5.27
CA THR A 245 5.62 6.92 -6.47
C THR A 245 4.82 6.75 -7.76
N HIS A 246 4.14 5.63 -7.92
CA HIS A 246 3.39 5.34 -9.15
C HIS A 246 2.11 6.18 -9.33
N LEU A 247 1.60 6.78 -8.27
CA LEU A 247 0.43 7.66 -8.36
C LEU A 247 0.75 9.02 -8.97
N ARG A 248 2.03 9.45 -8.96
CA ARG A 248 2.48 10.71 -9.58
C ARG A 248 3.02 10.59 -11.00
N ALA A 249 3.27 9.40 -11.48
CA ALA A 249 3.80 9.19 -12.84
C ALA A 249 2.77 9.52 -13.94
N HIS A 250 1.52 9.80 -13.57
CA HIS A 250 0.42 10.12 -14.45
C HIS A 250 -0.17 11.53 -14.23
N GLU A 251 0.39 12.30 -13.30
CA GLU A 251 0.13 13.73 -13.11
C GLU A 251 1.23 14.57 -13.79
#